data_36cd2ee00cd5b5cf7fd7b2d1bf77b75b
#
_entry.id   36cd2ee00cd5b5cf7fd7b2d1bf77b75b
#
_cell.length_a   1.000
_cell.length_b   1.000
_cell.length_c   1.000
_cell.angle_alpha   90.00
_cell.angle_beta   90.00
_cell.angle_gamma   90.00
#
_symmetry.space_group_name_H-M   'P 1'
#
loop_
_entity.id
_entity.type
_entity.pdbx_description
1 polymer ?
#
loop_
_entity_poly.entity_id
_entity_poly.type
_entity_poly.pdbx_seq_one_letter_code
_entity_poly.pdbx_strand_id
1 'polypeptide(L)'
;MVMDYHFDLFEEAQIDFIILDATNLFPDSKKKDEYLYEPFEVMVKLMRNREEVGKQSPRIIIWSPGLLANELHDRYFSKSEYKDIWFYLDEGKGAKPMFLSRLDIDKIPNQVNRQLTVRAMWGLNTNLADREWSFLENYPQPVAMFDGKPEQLVVCTALQKNYMTNEDLATPRKGGKTFQLQWSRAFEIRPKFVIITWWNELMAQRQKDAPNGQVQFTDMFRPEYSRDIEPVQSPYGDMYFRLMRDYIKAYKKGESMPTNLLELHSKESDRLDFDMDGIPNLIEGTKDSDGDGISDQWDLDSDNDGIPDSQEKQSHLN
;
A
#
# COMPACT_ATOMS: atom_id res chain seq x y z
N MET A 1 16.73 9.24 11.31
CA MET A 1 16.06 7.99 11.79
C MET A 1 15.15 7.51 10.68
N VAL A 2 15.04 6.20 10.40
CA VAL A 2 14.26 5.67 9.25
C VAL A 2 12.81 6.16 9.28
N MET A 3 12.13 6.03 10.42
CA MET A 3 10.73 6.46 10.56
C MET A 3 10.53 7.98 10.33
N ASP A 4 11.50 8.82 10.68
CA ASP A 4 11.44 10.26 10.42
C ASP A 4 11.52 10.57 8.91
N TYR A 5 12.35 9.84 8.20
CA TYR A 5 12.41 9.90 6.74
C TYR A 5 11.05 9.50 6.10
N HIS A 6 10.40 8.43 6.60
CA HIS A 6 9.07 8.07 6.12
C HIS A 6 8.06 9.21 6.34
N PHE A 7 8.10 9.86 7.51
CA PHE A 7 7.21 11.00 7.76
C PHE A 7 7.50 12.20 6.87
N ASP A 8 8.75 12.46 6.49
CA ASP A 8 9.08 13.50 5.51
C ASP A 8 8.45 13.18 4.13
N LEU A 9 8.49 11.92 3.71
CA LEU A 9 7.82 11.47 2.48
C LEU A 9 6.30 11.57 2.57
N PHE A 10 5.71 11.22 3.72
CA PHE A 10 4.25 11.35 3.92
C PHE A 10 3.81 12.81 3.90
N GLU A 11 4.58 13.71 4.49
CA GLU A 11 4.32 15.15 4.44
C GLU A 11 4.44 15.68 2.99
N GLU A 12 5.48 15.30 2.25
CA GLU A 12 5.66 15.65 0.84
C GLU A 12 4.49 15.17 -0.03
N ALA A 13 4.02 13.95 0.20
CA ALA A 13 2.89 13.37 -0.52
C ALA A 13 1.53 13.85 0.00
N GLN A 14 1.48 14.64 1.07
CA GLN A 14 0.24 15.14 1.69
C GLN A 14 -0.69 14.01 2.17
N ILE A 15 -0.12 12.97 2.77
CA ILE A 15 -0.88 11.87 3.36
C ILE A 15 -1.65 12.38 4.59
N ASP A 16 -2.96 12.16 4.62
CA ASP A 16 -3.82 12.61 5.72
C ASP A 16 -3.71 11.69 6.94
N PHE A 17 -3.61 10.40 6.70
CA PHE A 17 -3.50 9.39 7.75
C PHE A 17 -2.74 8.15 7.26
N ILE A 18 -2.19 7.43 8.21
CA ILE A 18 -1.61 6.10 8.02
C ILE A 18 -2.41 5.06 8.78
N ILE A 19 -2.46 3.86 8.24
CA ILE A 19 -3.10 2.70 8.86
C ILE A 19 -2.00 1.79 9.40
N LEU A 20 -2.02 1.55 10.71
CA LEU A 20 -1.11 0.61 11.36
C LEU A 20 -1.75 -0.77 11.36
N ASP A 21 -1.17 -1.69 10.62
CA ASP A 21 -1.64 -3.08 10.57
C ASP A 21 -1.18 -3.86 11.80
N ALA A 22 -2.13 -4.17 12.66
CA ALA A 22 -2.00 -5.04 13.83
C ALA A 22 -2.92 -6.26 13.74
N THR A 23 -3.34 -6.64 12.53
CA THR A 23 -4.34 -7.70 12.31
C THR A 23 -3.88 -9.09 12.73
N ASN A 24 -2.58 -9.31 12.82
CA ASN A 24 -1.97 -10.57 13.25
C ASN A 24 -1.76 -10.67 14.77
N LEU A 25 -2.14 -9.64 15.53
CA LEU A 25 -2.08 -9.64 16.99
C LEU A 25 -3.44 -10.03 17.58
N PHE A 26 -3.39 -10.83 18.64
CA PHE A 26 -4.56 -11.30 19.38
C PHE A 26 -4.38 -10.98 20.88
N PRO A 27 -5.47 -11.00 21.70
CA PRO A 27 -5.39 -10.65 23.12
C PRO A 27 -4.37 -11.44 23.92
N ASP A 28 -4.14 -12.69 23.57
CA ASP A 28 -3.18 -13.60 24.21
C ASP A 28 -1.76 -13.54 23.59
N SER A 29 -1.55 -12.74 22.56
CA SER A 29 -0.25 -12.60 21.93
C SER A 29 0.77 -12.02 22.92
N LYS A 30 1.84 -12.79 23.18
CA LYS A 30 2.97 -12.36 24.03
C LYS A 30 3.86 -11.30 23.39
N LYS A 31 3.66 -11.04 22.12
CA LYS A 31 4.49 -10.12 21.30
C LYS A 31 3.83 -8.78 21.03
N LYS A 32 2.72 -8.45 21.71
CA LYS A 32 2.03 -7.17 21.52
C LYS A 32 2.91 -5.97 21.89
N ASP A 33 3.70 -6.09 22.94
CA ASP A 33 4.62 -5.01 23.33
C ASP A 33 5.66 -4.78 22.21
N GLU A 34 6.32 -5.84 21.76
CA GLU A 34 7.38 -5.78 20.74
C GLU A 34 6.89 -5.30 19.37
N TYR A 35 5.70 -5.77 18.92
CA TYR A 35 5.22 -5.52 17.56
C TYR A 35 4.22 -4.38 17.42
N LEU A 36 3.62 -3.91 18.50
CA LEU A 36 2.65 -2.82 18.45
C LEU A 36 2.96 -1.72 19.45
N TYR A 37 3.03 -2.03 20.75
CA TYR A 37 2.99 -0.97 21.75
C TYR A 37 4.28 -0.16 21.81
N GLU A 38 5.44 -0.80 21.84
CA GLU A 38 6.74 -0.10 21.85
C GLU A 38 6.98 0.68 20.54
N PRO A 39 6.78 0.12 19.34
CA PRO A 39 6.88 0.88 18.10
C PRO A 39 5.89 2.04 18.01
N PHE A 40 4.67 1.86 18.50
CA PHE A 40 3.65 2.91 18.53
C PHE A 40 4.08 4.09 19.42
N GLU A 41 4.58 3.83 20.62
CA GLU A 41 5.07 4.89 21.51
C GLU A 41 6.26 5.66 20.92
N VAL A 42 7.18 4.96 20.25
CA VAL A 42 8.31 5.59 19.56
C VAL A 42 7.79 6.50 18.43
N MET A 43 6.80 6.04 17.68
CA MET A 43 6.19 6.80 16.59
C MET A 43 5.45 8.04 17.13
N VAL A 44 4.66 7.92 18.20
CA VAL A 44 3.97 9.05 18.83
C VAL A 44 4.96 10.10 19.33
N LYS A 45 6.05 9.67 19.96
CA LYS A 45 7.12 10.57 20.38
C LYS A 45 7.74 11.32 19.21
N LEU A 46 7.99 10.61 18.11
CA LEU A 46 8.52 11.23 16.90
C LEU A 46 7.54 12.27 16.34
N MET A 47 6.24 11.95 16.24
CA MET A 47 5.22 12.89 15.77
C MET A 47 5.21 14.19 16.58
N ARG A 48 5.31 14.11 17.90
CA ARG A 48 5.39 15.28 18.78
C ARG A 48 6.65 16.09 18.55
N ASN A 49 7.81 15.44 18.46
CA ASN A 49 9.07 16.12 18.17
C ASN A 49 9.02 16.84 16.81
N ARG A 50 8.34 16.26 15.81
CA ARG A 50 8.14 16.90 14.51
C ARG A 50 7.26 18.15 14.61
N GLU A 51 6.17 18.07 15.37
CA GLU A 51 5.29 19.22 15.61
C GLU A 51 6.01 20.38 16.29
N GLU A 52 6.87 20.10 17.28
CA GLU A 52 7.70 21.11 17.97
C GLU A 52 8.61 21.90 17.01
N VAL A 53 9.04 21.29 15.89
CA VAL A 53 9.86 21.95 14.86
C VAL A 53 9.06 22.38 13.63
N GLY A 54 7.72 22.37 13.72
CA GLY A 54 6.82 22.86 12.68
C GLY A 54 6.63 21.91 11.50
N LYS A 55 7.05 20.65 11.60
CA LYS A 55 6.79 19.60 10.61
C LYS A 55 5.44 18.93 10.86
N GLN A 56 4.79 18.50 9.78
CA GLN A 56 3.53 17.77 9.87
C GLN A 56 3.75 16.26 9.93
N SER A 57 2.77 15.58 10.49
CA SER A 57 2.69 14.12 10.50
C SER A 57 1.27 13.68 10.16
N PRO A 58 1.07 12.59 9.41
CA PRO A 58 -0.27 12.05 9.16
C PRO A 58 -0.91 11.59 10.47
N ARG A 59 -2.25 11.60 10.51
CA ARG A 59 -2.99 11.02 11.64
C ARG A 59 -2.93 9.50 11.60
N ILE A 60 -3.27 8.85 12.70
CA ILE A 60 -3.17 7.39 12.83
C ILE A 60 -4.56 6.77 12.89
N ILE A 61 -4.70 5.65 12.17
CA ILE A 61 -5.78 4.69 12.33
C ILE A 61 -5.14 3.35 12.69
N ILE A 62 -5.66 2.65 13.69
CA ILE A 62 -5.24 1.28 14.00
C ILE A 62 -6.21 0.31 13.32
N TRP A 63 -5.65 -0.70 12.65
CA TRP A 63 -6.36 -1.82 12.09
C TRP A 63 -5.98 -3.11 12.82
N SER A 64 -6.91 -3.68 13.56
CA SER A 64 -6.64 -4.86 14.40
C SER A 64 -7.85 -5.76 14.53
N PRO A 65 -7.73 -6.99 15.10
CA PRO A 65 -8.89 -7.76 15.51
C PRO A 65 -9.80 -6.97 16.46
N GLY A 66 -11.12 -7.06 16.29
CA GLY A 66 -12.11 -6.42 17.17
C GLY A 66 -11.98 -6.82 18.63
N LEU A 67 -11.45 -8.01 18.90
CA LEU A 67 -11.12 -8.49 20.25
C LEU A 67 -10.09 -7.63 21.00
N LEU A 68 -9.21 -6.91 20.27
CA LEU A 68 -8.22 -5.99 20.86
C LEU A 68 -8.77 -4.59 21.12
N ALA A 69 -9.96 -4.25 20.60
CA ALA A 69 -10.50 -2.90 20.67
C ALA A 69 -10.62 -2.38 22.10
N ASN A 70 -10.99 -3.22 23.08
CA ASN A 70 -11.10 -2.79 24.47
C ASN A 70 -9.72 -2.47 25.07
N GLU A 71 -8.71 -3.31 24.85
CA GLU A 71 -7.35 -3.09 25.33
C GLU A 71 -6.75 -1.81 24.73
N LEU A 72 -6.91 -1.61 23.41
CA LEU A 72 -6.46 -0.40 22.71
C LEU A 72 -7.21 0.84 23.17
N HIS A 73 -8.51 0.71 23.46
CA HIS A 73 -9.29 1.82 24.00
C HIS A 73 -8.78 2.24 25.37
N ASP A 74 -8.61 1.31 26.29
CA ASP A 74 -8.17 1.60 27.66
C ASP A 74 -6.72 2.11 27.69
N ARG A 75 -5.88 1.62 26.79
CA ARG A 75 -4.47 2.01 26.72
C ARG A 75 -4.27 3.36 26.02
N TYR A 76 -5.03 3.65 24.96
CA TYR A 76 -4.74 4.78 24.07
C TYR A 76 -5.94 5.67 23.77
N PHE A 77 -7.03 5.15 23.21
CA PHE A 77 -8.14 5.98 22.71
C PHE A 77 -8.84 6.79 23.81
N SER A 78 -8.90 6.27 25.03
CA SER A 78 -9.48 6.96 26.19
C SER A 78 -8.58 8.02 26.82
N LYS A 79 -7.30 8.04 26.46
CA LYS A 79 -6.30 8.91 27.09
C LYS A 79 -6.23 10.26 26.38
N SER A 80 -6.28 11.33 27.16
CA SER A 80 -6.22 12.70 26.64
C SER A 80 -4.91 13.03 25.93
N GLU A 81 -3.82 12.38 26.34
CA GLU A 81 -2.48 12.57 25.78
C GLU A 81 -2.32 12.07 24.35
N TYR A 82 -3.22 11.20 23.86
CA TYR A 82 -3.18 10.69 22.48
C TYR A 82 -4.25 11.29 21.57
N LYS A 83 -5.03 12.27 22.05
CA LYS A 83 -6.15 12.82 21.26
C LYS A 83 -5.74 13.44 19.94
N ASP A 84 -4.59 14.05 19.89
CA ASP A 84 -4.06 14.80 18.74
C ASP A 84 -3.47 13.92 17.64
N ILE A 85 -3.25 12.64 17.91
CA ILE A 85 -2.63 11.73 16.93
C ILE A 85 -3.63 10.98 16.07
N TRP A 86 -4.88 10.82 16.55
CA TRP A 86 -5.88 10.00 15.85
C TRP A 86 -6.49 10.69 14.66
N PHE A 87 -6.82 9.90 13.65
CA PHE A 87 -7.73 10.33 12.61
C PHE A 87 -9.18 10.25 13.12
N TYR A 88 -9.89 11.37 13.03
CA TYR A 88 -11.27 11.48 13.48
C TYR A 88 -12.24 11.49 12.29
N LEU A 89 -13.32 10.73 12.39
CA LEU A 89 -14.39 10.73 11.41
C LEU A 89 -15.72 11.07 12.06
N ASP A 90 -16.42 12.07 11.50
CA ASP A 90 -17.78 12.44 11.91
C ASP A 90 -18.81 11.78 10.97
N GLU A 91 -19.72 11.01 11.56
CA GLU A 91 -20.89 10.41 10.90
C GLU A 91 -22.18 11.21 11.16
N GLY A 92 -22.08 12.50 11.48
CA GLY A 92 -23.22 13.36 11.83
C GLY A 92 -23.65 13.30 13.31
N LYS A 93 -22.82 12.68 14.16
CA LYS A 93 -23.05 12.55 15.62
C LYS A 93 -21.86 13.01 16.45
N GLY A 94 -21.00 13.82 15.86
CA GLY A 94 -19.72 14.26 16.41
C GLY A 94 -18.56 13.36 16.00
N ALA A 95 -17.41 13.98 15.78
CA ALA A 95 -16.20 13.28 15.34
C ALA A 95 -15.65 12.35 16.42
N LYS A 96 -15.32 11.12 16.04
CA LYS A 96 -14.73 10.11 16.92
C LYS A 96 -13.47 9.54 16.28
N PRO A 97 -12.49 9.04 17.09
CA PRO A 97 -11.34 8.35 16.56
C PRO A 97 -11.79 7.18 15.68
N MET A 98 -11.16 7.05 14.52
CA MET A 98 -11.45 5.95 13.61
C MET A 98 -10.67 4.70 14.00
N PHE A 99 -11.34 3.57 13.95
CA PHE A 99 -10.80 2.24 14.20
C PHE A 99 -11.21 1.30 13.07
N LEU A 100 -10.24 0.57 12.53
CA LEU A 100 -10.51 -0.49 11.57
C LEU A 100 -10.45 -1.84 12.27
N SER A 101 -11.55 -2.57 12.19
CA SER A 101 -11.61 -3.95 12.65
C SER A 101 -11.37 -4.89 11.47
N ARG A 102 -10.82 -6.07 11.73
CA ARG A 102 -11.01 -7.20 10.82
C ARG A 102 -12.54 -7.40 10.63
N LEU A 103 -12.96 -8.45 9.98
CA LEU A 103 -14.40 -8.72 9.78
C LEU A 103 -15.18 -9.05 11.09
N ASP A 104 -14.58 -8.82 12.24
CA ASP A 104 -15.08 -9.18 13.58
C ASP A 104 -15.58 -7.96 14.41
N ILE A 105 -16.26 -7.02 13.77
CA ILE A 105 -16.85 -5.83 14.44
C ILE A 105 -17.74 -6.22 15.63
N ASP A 106 -18.45 -7.35 15.53
CA ASP A 106 -19.31 -7.89 16.58
C ASP A 106 -18.58 -8.25 17.88
N LYS A 107 -17.26 -8.38 17.82
CA LYS A 107 -16.39 -8.62 18.99
C LYS A 107 -16.02 -7.35 19.74
N ILE A 108 -16.27 -6.18 19.19
CA ILE A 108 -16.00 -4.90 19.86
C ILE A 108 -17.06 -4.67 20.93
N PRO A 109 -16.69 -4.47 22.21
CA PRO A 109 -17.65 -4.17 23.27
C PRO A 109 -18.49 -2.92 22.96
N ASN A 110 -19.78 -2.96 23.19
CA ASN A 110 -20.70 -1.87 22.87
C ASN A 110 -20.27 -0.51 23.47
N GLN A 111 -19.71 -0.50 24.67
CA GLN A 111 -19.22 0.72 25.32
C GLN A 111 -18.05 1.35 24.56
N VAL A 112 -17.14 0.54 24.00
CA VAL A 112 -16.01 0.98 23.18
C VAL A 112 -16.49 1.42 21.81
N ASN A 113 -17.33 0.61 21.16
CA ASN A 113 -17.90 0.90 19.84
C ASN A 113 -18.64 2.27 19.80
N ARG A 114 -19.26 2.70 20.89
CA ARG A 114 -19.91 4.02 20.98
C ARG A 114 -18.92 5.18 21.00
N GLN A 115 -17.67 4.95 21.34
CA GLN A 115 -16.62 5.98 21.45
C GLN A 115 -15.74 6.07 20.21
N LEU A 116 -15.89 5.14 19.29
CA LEU A 116 -15.10 5.06 18.05
C LEU A 116 -16.02 5.17 16.84
N THR A 117 -15.45 5.60 15.71
CA THR A 117 -16.04 5.36 14.38
C THR A 117 -15.40 4.12 13.81
N VAL A 118 -16.19 3.07 13.61
CA VAL A 118 -15.66 1.74 13.24
C VAL A 118 -16.03 1.40 11.81
N ARG A 119 -15.05 0.82 11.08
CA ARG A 119 -15.25 0.10 9.81
C ARG A 119 -14.63 -1.29 9.91
N ALA A 120 -15.29 -2.29 9.32
CA ALA A 120 -14.61 -3.53 9.00
C ALA A 120 -13.69 -3.30 7.79
N MET A 121 -12.52 -3.92 7.76
CA MET A 121 -11.67 -3.86 6.58
C MET A 121 -11.04 -5.22 6.33
N TRP A 122 -11.16 -5.67 5.07
CA TRP A 122 -10.51 -6.86 4.56
C TRP A 122 -10.24 -6.69 3.06
N GLY A 123 -9.60 -7.65 2.41
CA GLY A 123 -9.29 -7.57 0.98
C GLY A 123 -9.90 -8.71 0.19
N LEU A 124 -9.86 -8.55 -1.14
CA LEU A 124 -10.33 -9.54 -2.13
C LEU A 124 -11.81 -9.92 -1.93
N ASN A 125 -12.62 -8.93 -1.55
CA ASN A 125 -14.06 -9.04 -1.37
C ASN A 125 -14.80 -8.07 -2.29
N THR A 126 -15.36 -8.58 -3.37
CA THR A 126 -16.08 -7.77 -4.36
C THR A 126 -17.44 -7.26 -3.89
N ASN A 127 -18.00 -7.84 -2.81
CA ASN A 127 -19.31 -7.49 -2.25
C ASN A 127 -19.13 -6.88 -0.86
N LEU A 128 -18.80 -5.61 -0.80
CA LEU A 128 -18.64 -4.89 0.46
C LEU A 128 -20.01 -4.67 1.13
N ALA A 129 -20.10 -5.08 2.40
CA ALA A 129 -21.26 -4.81 3.24
C ALA A 129 -21.26 -3.34 3.70
N ASP A 130 -22.36 -2.91 4.34
CA ASP A 130 -22.39 -1.60 5.00
C ASP A 130 -21.26 -1.49 6.04
N ARG A 131 -20.55 -0.34 6.03
CA ARG A 131 -19.37 -0.08 6.88
C ARG A 131 -18.18 -1.03 6.65
N GLU A 132 -18.10 -1.66 5.51
CA GLU A 132 -16.98 -2.50 5.13
C GLU A 132 -16.10 -1.78 4.09
N TRP A 133 -14.81 -1.70 4.37
CA TRP A 133 -13.77 -1.18 3.49
C TRP A 133 -12.90 -2.32 2.94
N SER A 134 -12.22 -2.05 1.86
CA SER A 134 -11.23 -2.97 1.33
C SER A 134 -9.83 -2.36 1.33
N PHE A 135 -8.81 -3.20 1.59
CA PHE A 135 -7.42 -2.80 1.48
C PHE A 135 -6.74 -3.36 0.24
N LEU A 136 -7.36 -4.31 -0.46
CA LEU A 136 -6.79 -4.94 -1.66
C LEU A 136 -7.92 -5.44 -2.55
N GLU A 137 -8.00 -4.93 -3.78
CA GLU A 137 -9.03 -5.35 -4.75
C GLU A 137 -8.52 -5.28 -6.18
N ASN A 138 -9.00 -6.23 -7.00
CA ASN A 138 -8.76 -6.21 -8.43
C ASN A 138 -9.57 -5.11 -9.13
N TYR A 139 -9.06 -4.65 -10.26
CA TYR A 139 -9.81 -3.71 -11.11
C TYR A 139 -10.99 -4.43 -11.82
N PRO A 140 -12.17 -3.81 -11.89
CA PRO A 140 -12.56 -2.56 -11.26
C PRO A 140 -12.85 -2.76 -9.78
N GLN A 141 -12.18 -1.96 -8.93
CA GLN A 141 -12.34 -2.07 -7.48
C GLN A 141 -13.79 -1.79 -7.05
N PRO A 142 -14.33 -2.56 -6.10
CA PRO A 142 -15.61 -2.23 -5.47
C PRO A 142 -15.49 -0.92 -4.70
N VAL A 143 -16.59 -0.22 -4.58
CA VAL A 143 -16.69 1.05 -3.85
C VAL A 143 -17.41 0.80 -2.54
N ALA A 144 -16.76 1.06 -1.43
CA ALA A 144 -17.44 1.07 -0.14
C ALA A 144 -18.40 2.25 -0.07
N MET A 145 -19.64 1.99 0.32
CA MET A 145 -20.69 2.98 0.41
C MET A 145 -21.02 3.27 1.87
N PHE A 146 -21.28 4.53 2.19
CA PHE A 146 -21.81 4.93 3.47
C PHE A 146 -22.86 6.04 3.26
N ASP A 147 -24.05 5.84 3.83
CA ASP A 147 -25.19 6.77 3.68
C ASP A 147 -25.48 7.13 2.20
N GLY A 148 -25.43 6.12 1.34
CA GLY A 148 -25.70 6.25 -0.10
C GLY A 148 -24.61 7.00 -0.90
N LYS A 149 -23.45 7.28 -0.30
CA LYS A 149 -22.33 7.98 -0.96
C LYS A 149 -21.09 7.12 -1.03
N PRO A 150 -20.25 7.28 -2.08
CA PRO A 150 -18.95 6.64 -2.14
C PRO A 150 -18.07 7.04 -0.97
N GLU A 151 -17.73 6.09 -0.10
CA GLU A 151 -16.93 6.37 1.08
C GLU A 151 -15.47 6.00 0.88
N GLN A 152 -15.18 4.80 0.41
CA GLN A 152 -13.79 4.34 0.28
C GLN A 152 -13.57 3.54 -0.98
N LEU A 153 -12.36 3.64 -1.52
CA LEU A 153 -11.85 2.82 -2.61
C LEU A 153 -10.35 2.60 -2.38
N VAL A 154 -9.87 1.41 -2.73
CA VAL A 154 -8.45 1.08 -2.62
C VAL A 154 -7.72 1.27 -3.95
N VAL A 155 -6.43 1.62 -3.91
CA VAL A 155 -5.51 1.60 -5.04
C VAL A 155 -4.24 0.84 -4.69
N CYS A 156 -3.81 -0.03 -5.59
CA CYS A 156 -2.65 -0.92 -5.41
C CYS A 156 -1.72 -0.83 -6.62
N THR A 157 -0.43 -1.02 -6.40
CA THR A 157 0.59 -1.05 -7.48
C THR A 157 0.59 -2.36 -8.23
N ALA A 158 0.37 -3.47 -7.53
CA ALA A 158 0.21 -4.82 -8.03
C ALA A 158 -0.93 -5.51 -7.28
N LEU A 159 -1.43 -6.63 -7.77
CA LEU A 159 -2.63 -7.27 -7.24
C LEU A 159 -2.43 -8.77 -7.11
N GLN A 160 -3.15 -9.36 -6.18
CA GLN A 160 -3.23 -10.81 -5.98
C GLN A 160 -4.63 -11.30 -6.32
N LYS A 161 -4.76 -12.56 -6.67
CA LYS A 161 -6.06 -13.23 -6.78
C LYS A 161 -6.55 -13.70 -5.41
N ASN A 162 -5.63 -14.10 -4.55
CA ASN A 162 -5.87 -14.44 -3.14
C ASN A 162 -4.56 -14.19 -2.34
N TYR A 163 -4.59 -14.37 -1.04
CA TYR A 163 -3.44 -14.15 -0.15
C TYR A 163 -2.17 -14.96 -0.47
N MET A 164 -2.34 -16.09 -1.12
CA MET A 164 -1.25 -17.03 -1.46
C MET A 164 -1.12 -17.17 -2.96
N THR A 165 -1.37 -16.09 -3.70
CA THR A 165 -1.30 -16.09 -5.16
C THR A 165 0.15 -16.23 -5.63
N ASN A 166 0.40 -17.20 -6.52
CA ASN A 166 1.63 -17.34 -7.28
C ASN A 166 1.67 -16.34 -8.44
N GLU A 167 2.84 -16.19 -9.08
CA GLU A 167 3.06 -15.32 -10.25
C GLU A 167 1.97 -15.45 -11.32
N ASP A 168 1.66 -16.66 -11.75
CA ASP A 168 0.66 -16.96 -12.81
C ASP A 168 -0.74 -16.41 -12.53
N LEU A 169 -1.04 -16.08 -11.28
CA LEU A 169 -2.35 -15.60 -10.84
C LEU A 169 -2.31 -14.18 -10.28
N ALA A 170 -1.14 -13.58 -10.19
CA ALA A 170 -0.97 -12.19 -9.73
C ALA A 170 -1.12 -11.22 -10.91
N THR A 171 -1.46 -9.99 -10.62
CA THR A 171 -1.43 -8.89 -11.58
C THR A 171 -0.18 -8.05 -11.32
N PRO A 172 0.77 -8.04 -12.24
CA PRO A 172 2.03 -7.31 -12.08
C PRO A 172 1.82 -5.79 -12.13
N ARG A 173 2.85 -5.06 -11.76
CA ARG A 173 2.91 -3.59 -11.80
C ARG A 173 2.77 -3.02 -13.22
N LYS A 174 3.23 -3.74 -14.23
CA LYS A 174 3.23 -3.36 -15.67
C LYS A 174 3.77 -1.94 -15.88
N GLY A 175 4.97 -1.69 -15.34
CA GLY A 175 5.59 -0.36 -15.44
C GLY A 175 4.72 0.77 -14.88
N GLY A 176 3.90 0.50 -13.87
CA GLY A 176 2.98 1.47 -13.28
C GLY A 176 1.59 1.53 -13.91
N LYS A 177 1.34 0.80 -15.02
CA LYS A 177 0.00 0.78 -15.68
C LYS A 177 -1.09 0.25 -14.77
N THR A 178 -0.79 -0.76 -13.94
CA THR A 178 -1.73 -1.28 -12.94
C THR A 178 -2.13 -0.20 -11.94
N PHE A 179 -1.17 0.53 -11.40
CA PHE A 179 -1.42 1.62 -10.46
C PHE A 179 -2.20 2.78 -11.10
N GLN A 180 -1.83 3.16 -12.33
CA GLN A 180 -2.55 4.17 -13.11
C GLN A 180 -4.01 3.77 -13.33
N LEU A 181 -4.28 2.51 -13.68
CA LEU A 181 -5.63 2.00 -13.89
C LEU A 181 -6.45 2.01 -12.58
N GLN A 182 -5.85 1.65 -11.48
CA GLN A 182 -6.48 1.72 -10.15
C GLN A 182 -6.84 3.18 -9.78
N TRP A 183 -5.94 4.12 -10.01
CA TRP A 183 -6.18 5.55 -9.79
C TRP A 183 -7.26 6.11 -10.73
N SER A 184 -7.34 5.64 -11.99
CA SER A 184 -8.37 6.12 -12.90
C SER A 184 -9.78 5.93 -12.33
N ARG A 185 -10.02 4.78 -11.67
CA ARG A 185 -11.29 4.54 -11.00
C ARG A 185 -11.49 5.43 -9.77
N ALA A 186 -10.45 5.71 -9.00
CA ALA A 186 -10.55 6.65 -7.89
C ALA A 186 -10.93 8.05 -8.36
N PHE A 187 -10.34 8.53 -9.46
CA PHE A 187 -10.70 9.80 -10.07
C PHE A 187 -12.11 9.81 -10.68
N GLU A 188 -12.57 8.70 -11.24
CA GLU A 188 -13.94 8.56 -11.75
C GLU A 188 -14.98 8.63 -10.63
N ILE A 189 -14.79 7.86 -9.57
CA ILE A 189 -15.77 7.68 -8.47
C ILE A 189 -15.70 8.84 -7.47
N ARG A 190 -14.54 9.40 -7.22
CA ARG A 190 -14.30 10.44 -6.22
C ARG A 190 -14.79 10.06 -4.81
N PRO A 191 -14.41 8.88 -4.27
CA PRO A 191 -14.78 8.53 -2.91
C PRO A 191 -14.19 9.51 -1.89
N LYS A 192 -14.76 9.52 -0.68
CA LYS A 192 -14.26 10.32 0.43
C LYS A 192 -12.84 9.95 0.85
N PHE A 193 -12.51 8.64 0.78
CA PHE A 193 -11.20 8.09 1.13
C PHE A 193 -10.65 7.22 0.00
N VAL A 194 -9.38 7.42 -0.31
CA VAL A 194 -8.60 6.51 -1.15
C VAL A 194 -7.54 5.87 -0.25
N ILE A 195 -7.62 4.56 -0.07
CA ILE A 195 -6.62 3.78 0.67
C ILE A 195 -5.57 3.29 -0.32
N ILE A 196 -4.32 3.53 -0.01
CA ILE A 196 -3.19 3.11 -0.86
C ILE A 196 -2.49 1.95 -0.17
N THR A 197 -2.42 0.82 -0.82
CA THR A 197 -1.88 -0.43 -0.29
C THR A 197 -0.73 -0.91 -1.14
N TRP A 198 0.46 -1.08 -0.59
CA TRP A 198 0.99 -0.83 0.77
C TRP A 198 2.00 0.31 0.77
N TRP A 199 2.37 0.80 1.98
CA TRP A 199 3.58 1.59 2.10
C TRP A 199 4.80 0.68 2.06
N ASN A 200 4.88 -0.26 3.02
CA ASN A 200 5.93 -1.25 3.10
C ASN A 200 5.46 -2.52 3.83
N GLU A 201 5.42 -3.62 3.16
CA GLU A 201 5.24 -4.97 3.73
C GLU A 201 6.23 -5.93 3.07
N LEU A 202 7.52 -5.58 3.17
CA LEU A 202 8.60 -6.20 2.39
C LEU A 202 8.82 -7.69 2.66
N MET A 203 8.28 -8.25 3.74
CA MET A 203 8.43 -9.66 4.11
C MET A 203 7.12 -10.24 4.68
N ALA A 204 6.02 -10.08 3.94
CA ALA A 204 4.79 -10.78 4.29
C ALA A 204 4.95 -12.29 4.11
N GLN A 205 4.12 -13.04 4.76
CA GLN A 205 4.06 -14.50 4.87
C GLN A 205 4.88 -15.30 3.86
N ARG A 206 5.88 -16.04 4.36
CA ARG A 206 6.67 -16.95 3.54
C ARG A 206 5.79 -18.06 2.96
N GLN A 207 5.80 -18.22 1.65
CA GLN A 207 5.16 -19.36 0.98
C GLN A 207 5.98 -20.62 1.20
N LYS A 208 5.31 -21.69 1.63
CA LYS A 208 5.98 -22.96 1.94
C LYS A 208 6.38 -23.74 0.69
N ASP A 209 5.60 -23.63 -0.36
CA ASP A 209 5.70 -24.44 -1.57
C ASP A 209 6.09 -23.56 -2.78
N ALA A 210 7.05 -22.67 -2.59
CA ALA A 210 7.57 -21.85 -3.68
C ALA A 210 8.18 -22.71 -4.79
N PRO A 211 7.92 -22.41 -6.08
CA PRO A 211 8.53 -23.14 -7.18
C PRO A 211 10.05 -23.19 -7.07
N ASN A 212 10.66 -24.30 -7.49
CA ASN A 212 12.12 -24.49 -7.53
C ASN A 212 12.84 -24.39 -6.17
N GLY A 213 12.11 -24.54 -5.04
CA GLY A 213 12.71 -24.47 -3.71
C GLY A 213 13.20 -23.07 -3.28
N GLN A 214 12.88 -22.05 -4.04
CA GLN A 214 13.20 -20.68 -3.70
C GLN A 214 12.33 -20.17 -2.55
N VAL A 215 12.86 -19.23 -1.76
CA VAL A 215 12.10 -18.57 -0.73
C VAL A 215 11.27 -17.47 -1.40
N GLN A 216 9.96 -17.60 -1.33
CA GLN A 216 9.02 -16.59 -1.79
C GLN A 216 8.23 -16.02 -0.61
N PHE A 217 8.00 -14.72 -0.64
CA PHE A 217 7.09 -14.03 0.26
C PHE A 217 5.86 -13.54 -0.53
N THR A 218 4.72 -13.45 0.11
CA THR A 218 3.45 -13.12 -0.54
C THR A 218 3.50 -11.79 -1.31
N ASP A 219 4.26 -10.81 -0.81
CA ASP A 219 4.33 -9.46 -1.41
C ASP A 219 5.64 -9.17 -2.15
N MET A 220 6.61 -10.05 -2.05
CA MET A 220 7.96 -9.81 -2.57
C MET A 220 8.58 -11.07 -3.14
N PHE A 221 7.88 -11.77 -4.03
CA PHE A 221 8.57 -12.83 -4.77
C PHE A 221 9.35 -12.27 -5.98
N ARG A 222 8.93 -11.15 -6.56
CA ARG A 222 9.67 -10.32 -7.52
C ARG A 222 9.27 -8.85 -7.38
N PRO A 223 10.15 -7.88 -7.70
CA PRO A 223 9.83 -6.45 -7.67
C PRO A 223 8.57 -6.09 -8.49
N GLU A 224 8.34 -6.77 -9.61
CA GLU A 224 7.18 -6.57 -10.48
C GLU A 224 5.84 -6.86 -9.81
N TYR A 225 5.83 -7.71 -8.80
CA TYR A 225 4.61 -8.10 -8.09
C TYR A 225 4.50 -7.48 -6.69
N SER A 226 5.48 -6.68 -6.28
CA SER A 226 5.44 -5.99 -5.01
C SER A 226 4.35 -4.92 -5.00
N ARG A 227 3.64 -4.80 -3.90
CA ARG A 227 2.65 -3.75 -3.65
C ARG A 227 3.25 -2.54 -2.92
N ASP A 228 4.49 -2.64 -2.48
CA ASP A 228 5.14 -1.59 -1.69
C ASP A 228 5.46 -0.36 -2.52
N ILE A 229 5.27 0.81 -1.91
CA ILE A 229 5.46 2.13 -2.54
C ILE A 229 6.66 2.86 -1.94
N GLU A 230 7.11 2.43 -0.75
CA GLU A 230 8.31 3.00 -0.13
C GLU A 230 9.47 3.00 -1.13
N PRO A 231 10.18 4.15 -1.31
CA PRO A 231 11.39 4.18 -2.09
C PRO A 231 12.45 3.23 -1.54
N VAL A 232 12.80 2.24 -2.31
CA VAL A 232 13.80 1.23 -1.96
C VAL A 232 14.81 1.08 -3.09
N GLN A 233 15.96 0.48 -2.79
CA GLN A 233 16.91 0.10 -3.82
C GLN A 233 16.32 -1.08 -4.61
N SER A 234 15.62 -0.75 -5.67
CA SER A 234 14.92 -1.66 -6.58
C SER A 234 14.97 -1.08 -7.98
N PRO A 235 14.61 -1.85 -9.02
CA PRO A 235 14.51 -1.33 -10.39
C PRO A 235 13.63 -0.08 -10.51
N TYR A 236 12.62 0.02 -9.66
CA TYR A 236 11.67 1.15 -9.67
C TYR A 236 12.12 2.38 -8.87
N GLY A 237 13.13 2.22 -7.98
CA GLY A 237 13.60 3.31 -7.12
C GLY A 237 12.45 3.99 -6.37
N ASP A 238 12.23 5.28 -6.64
CA ASP A 238 11.18 6.11 -6.06
C ASP A 238 9.99 6.39 -7.01
N MET A 239 9.92 5.73 -8.17
CA MET A 239 8.91 5.98 -9.20
C MET A 239 7.48 5.89 -8.66
N TYR A 240 7.18 4.82 -7.89
CA TYR A 240 5.82 4.63 -7.34
C TYR A 240 5.47 5.65 -6.28
N PHE A 241 6.43 6.09 -5.48
CA PHE A 241 6.24 7.20 -4.54
C PHE A 241 5.90 8.50 -5.29
N ARG A 242 6.64 8.83 -6.36
CA ARG A 242 6.38 10.03 -7.16
C ARG A 242 5.01 9.98 -7.84
N LEU A 243 4.64 8.84 -8.43
CA LEU A 243 3.31 8.62 -9.00
C LEU A 243 2.22 8.81 -7.95
N MET A 244 2.36 8.16 -6.79
CA MET A 244 1.42 8.30 -5.67
C MET A 244 1.26 9.76 -5.25
N ARG A 245 2.36 10.44 -4.98
CA ARG A 245 2.41 11.85 -4.57
C ARG A 245 1.66 12.76 -5.55
N ASP A 246 1.92 12.60 -6.83
CA ASP A 246 1.38 13.49 -7.84
C ASP A 246 -0.10 13.19 -8.13
N TYR A 247 -0.53 11.91 -8.08
CA TYR A 247 -1.95 11.56 -8.10
C TYR A 247 -2.68 12.13 -6.89
N ILE A 248 -2.14 12.02 -5.67
CA ILE A 248 -2.74 12.59 -4.46
C ILE A 248 -2.91 14.10 -4.61
N LYS A 249 -1.86 14.81 -5.06
CA LYS A 249 -1.90 16.27 -5.26
C LYS A 249 -3.00 16.69 -6.24
N ALA A 250 -3.11 16.02 -7.39
CA ALA A 250 -4.17 16.29 -8.36
C ALA A 250 -5.56 15.94 -7.81
N TYR A 251 -5.67 14.79 -7.12
CA TYR A 251 -6.93 14.35 -6.51
C TYR A 251 -7.46 15.36 -5.49
N LYS A 252 -6.60 15.80 -4.56
CA LYS A 252 -6.96 16.77 -3.51
C LYS A 252 -7.35 18.14 -4.06
N LYS A 253 -6.75 18.56 -5.18
CA LYS A 253 -7.13 19.79 -5.87
C LYS A 253 -8.45 19.69 -6.65
N GLY A 254 -9.06 18.51 -6.73
CA GLY A 254 -10.26 18.29 -7.54
C GLY A 254 -10.01 18.30 -9.05
N GLU A 255 -8.75 18.20 -9.48
CA GLU A 255 -8.35 18.17 -10.88
C GLU A 255 -8.81 16.86 -11.56
N SER A 256 -8.83 16.84 -12.88
CA SER A 256 -8.95 15.60 -13.64
C SER A 256 -7.69 14.74 -13.44
N MET A 257 -7.82 13.43 -13.68
CA MET A 257 -6.67 12.53 -13.58
C MET A 257 -5.56 12.95 -14.55
N PRO A 258 -4.33 13.18 -14.07
CA PRO A 258 -3.19 13.38 -14.96
C PRO A 258 -2.88 12.10 -15.74
N THR A 259 -2.81 12.18 -17.06
CA THR A 259 -2.59 11.01 -17.94
C THR A 259 -1.14 10.80 -18.32
N ASN A 260 -0.29 11.82 -18.12
CA ASN A 260 1.12 11.83 -18.54
C ASN A 260 2.13 11.51 -17.42
N LEU A 261 1.66 11.30 -16.18
CA LEU A 261 2.59 11.10 -15.05
C LEU A 261 3.44 9.84 -15.22
N LEU A 262 2.85 8.77 -15.74
CA LEU A 262 3.59 7.55 -15.95
C LEU A 262 4.75 7.75 -16.94
N GLU A 263 4.47 8.40 -18.06
CA GLU A 263 5.50 8.75 -19.05
C GLU A 263 6.55 9.70 -18.46
N LEU A 264 6.12 10.70 -17.69
CA LEU A 264 7.02 11.65 -17.05
C LEU A 264 8.01 10.95 -16.10
N HIS A 265 7.48 10.16 -15.18
CA HIS A 265 8.29 9.51 -14.15
C HIS A 265 9.11 8.33 -14.67
N SER A 266 8.70 7.67 -15.74
CA SER A 266 9.52 6.66 -16.40
C SER A 266 10.70 7.26 -17.19
N LYS A 267 10.50 8.43 -17.80
CA LYS A 267 11.59 9.13 -18.52
C LYS A 267 12.65 9.75 -17.61
N GLU A 268 12.25 10.16 -16.39
CA GLU A 268 13.20 10.69 -15.40
C GLU A 268 14.14 9.63 -14.84
N SER A 269 13.88 8.38 -15.13
CA SER A 269 14.67 7.26 -14.66
C SER A 269 15.40 6.57 -15.82
N ASP A 270 16.32 7.28 -16.48
CA ASP A 270 17.30 6.71 -17.42
C ASP A 270 18.14 5.56 -16.81
N ARG A 271 17.81 5.15 -15.59
CA ARG A 271 18.46 4.11 -14.79
C ARG A 271 17.50 3.04 -14.29
N LEU A 272 16.23 3.06 -14.73
CA LEU A 272 15.32 1.96 -14.41
C LEU A 272 15.80 0.71 -15.16
N ASP A 273 15.88 -0.35 -14.42
CA ASP A 273 16.27 -1.67 -14.84
C ASP A 273 15.28 -2.59 -14.11
N PHE A 274 14.24 -3.01 -14.82
CA PHE A 274 13.05 -3.62 -14.20
C PHE A 274 13.26 -5.09 -13.84
N ASP A 275 14.08 -5.81 -14.57
CA ASP A 275 14.42 -7.21 -14.33
C ASP A 275 15.75 -7.39 -13.58
N MET A 276 16.48 -6.26 -13.38
CA MET A 276 17.77 -6.22 -12.67
C MET A 276 18.90 -7.01 -13.36
N ASP A 277 18.86 -7.10 -14.67
CA ASP A 277 19.89 -7.77 -15.43
C ASP A 277 21.12 -6.88 -15.70
N GLY A 278 21.01 -5.58 -15.38
CA GLY A 278 22.02 -4.53 -15.57
C GLY A 278 21.93 -3.84 -16.92
N ILE A 279 20.87 -4.07 -17.72
CA ILE A 279 20.53 -3.33 -18.93
C ILE A 279 19.41 -2.33 -18.56
N PRO A 280 19.59 -1.03 -18.81
CA PRO A 280 18.51 -0.07 -18.56
C PRO A 280 17.30 -0.32 -19.48
N ASN A 281 16.09 -0.21 -18.94
CA ASN A 281 14.82 -0.32 -19.69
C ASN A 281 14.76 0.54 -20.96
N LEU A 282 15.47 1.68 -20.97
CA LEU A 282 15.57 2.55 -22.14
C LEU A 282 16.29 1.85 -23.31
N ILE A 283 17.17 0.91 -23.03
CA ILE A 283 17.92 0.14 -24.05
C ILE A 283 17.10 -1.04 -24.51
N GLU A 284 16.45 -1.75 -23.59
CA GLU A 284 15.66 -2.94 -23.88
C GLU A 284 14.33 -2.57 -24.56
N GLY A 285 13.63 -1.57 -24.03
CA GLY A 285 12.36 -1.11 -24.59
C GLY A 285 11.17 -1.94 -24.17
N THR A 286 10.02 -1.68 -24.81
CA THR A 286 8.73 -2.31 -24.50
C THR A 286 8.32 -3.39 -25.50
N LYS A 287 9.26 -3.84 -26.33
CA LYS A 287 9.02 -4.95 -27.27
C LYS A 287 8.94 -6.25 -26.45
N ASP A 288 8.23 -7.20 -26.94
CA ASP A 288 8.16 -8.58 -26.49
C ASP A 288 8.80 -9.41 -27.61
N SER A 289 10.07 -9.75 -27.44
CA SER A 289 10.89 -10.27 -28.51
C SER A 289 10.60 -11.74 -28.81
N ASP A 290 10.26 -12.54 -27.80
CA ASP A 290 9.94 -13.96 -27.94
C ASP A 290 8.45 -14.25 -28.05
N GLY A 291 7.59 -13.27 -27.67
CA GLY A 291 6.15 -13.37 -27.77
C GLY A 291 5.47 -14.11 -26.60
N ASP A 292 6.15 -14.21 -25.45
CA ASP A 292 5.62 -14.92 -24.29
C ASP A 292 4.67 -14.06 -23.42
N GLY A 293 4.54 -12.77 -23.73
CA GLY A 293 3.67 -11.80 -23.06
C GLY A 293 4.40 -10.96 -21.99
N ILE A 294 5.72 -11.14 -21.83
CA ILE A 294 6.63 -10.30 -21.03
C ILE A 294 7.35 -9.39 -22.03
N SER A 295 7.45 -8.10 -21.77
CA SER A 295 8.26 -7.24 -22.64
C SER A 295 9.72 -7.27 -22.23
N ASP A 296 10.63 -7.09 -23.18
CA ASP A 296 12.08 -7.21 -23.04
C ASP A 296 12.61 -6.52 -21.76
N GLN A 297 12.15 -5.33 -21.44
CA GLN A 297 12.50 -4.60 -20.20
C GLN A 297 12.10 -5.28 -18.88
N TRP A 298 11.43 -6.42 -18.94
CA TRP A 298 10.95 -7.21 -17.80
C TRP A 298 11.45 -8.65 -17.85
N ASP A 299 12.08 -9.02 -18.96
CA ASP A 299 12.48 -10.36 -19.28
C ASP A 299 13.99 -10.49 -19.19
N LEU A 300 14.46 -11.39 -18.36
CA LEU A 300 15.88 -11.67 -18.18
C LEU A 300 16.54 -12.40 -19.36
N ASP A 301 15.70 -12.89 -20.29
CA ASP A 301 16.10 -13.68 -21.47
C ASP A 301 15.08 -13.37 -22.59
N SER A 302 15.18 -12.15 -23.12
CA SER A 302 14.18 -11.54 -24.01
C SER A 302 13.90 -12.33 -25.28
N ASP A 303 14.81 -13.20 -25.72
CA ASP A 303 14.59 -14.06 -26.91
C ASP A 303 14.37 -15.53 -26.55
N ASN A 304 14.40 -15.86 -25.23
CA ASN A 304 14.13 -17.17 -24.65
C ASN A 304 15.02 -18.29 -25.20
N ASP A 305 16.29 -17.95 -25.53
CA ASP A 305 17.27 -18.93 -26.00
C ASP A 305 18.00 -19.66 -24.89
N GLY A 306 17.79 -19.27 -23.63
CA GLY A 306 18.37 -19.83 -22.43
C GLY A 306 19.66 -19.13 -21.98
N ILE A 307 20.04 -18.02 -22.60
CA ILE A 307 21.15 -17.17 -22.20
C ILE A 307 20.57 -15.84 -21.71
N PRO A 308 20.76 -15.45 -20.45
CA PRO A 308 20.28 -14.16 -19.98
C PRO A 308 20.84 -12.97 -20.77
N ASP A 309 20.03 -11.94 -21.01
CA ASP A 309 20.39 -10.72 -21.77
C ASP A 309 21.66 -10.05 -21.22
N SER A 310 21.85 -10.06 -19.90
CA SER A 310 23.06 -9.57 -19.25
C SER A 310 24.35 -10.27 -19.70
N GLN A 311 24.26 -11.50 -20.19
CA GLN A 311 25.38 -12.29 -20.70
C GLN A 311 25.56 -12.14 -22.22
N GLU A 312 24.50 -11.78 -22.94
CA GLU A 312 24.54 -11.55 -24.38
C GLU A 312 25.19 -10.21 -24.76
N LYS A 313 25.24 -9.26 -23.86
CA LYS A 313 25.82 -7.91 -24.04
C LYS A 313 27.22 -7.86 -24.69
N GLN A 314 27.94 -8.96 -24.66
CA GLN A 314 29.28 -9.02 -25.23
C GLN A 314 29.30 -9.32 -26.75
N SER A 315 28.18 -9.74 -27.34
CA SER A 315 28.15 -10.15 -28.76
C SER A 315 27.73 -9.04 -29.74
N HIS A 316 27.08 -7.98 -29.27
CA HIS A 316 26.57 -6.89 -30.15
C HIS A 316 27.44 -5.62 -30.19
N LEU A 317 28.57 -5.59 -29.50
CA LEU A 317 29.53 -4.46 -29.50
C LEU A 317 30.79 -4.74 -30.28
N ASN A 318 30.83 -5.71 -31.21
CA ASN A 318 31.92 -5.93 -32.15
C ASN A 318 31.53 -5.60 -33.58
#